data_121ef51ec4bffef7a16040be38948c2a
#
_entry.id   121ef51ec4bffef7a16040be38948c2a
#
_cell.length_a   1.000
_cell.length_b   1.000
_cell.length_c   1.000
_cell.angle_alpha   90.00
_cell.angle_beta   90.00
_cell.angle_gamma   90.00
#
_symmetry.space_group_name_H-M   'P 1'
#
loop_
_entity.id
_entity.type
_entity.pdbx_description
1 polymer ?
#
loop_
_entity_poly.entity_id
_entity_poly.type
_entity_poly.pdbx_seq_one_letter_code
_entity_poly.pdbx_strand_id
1 'polypeptide(L)'
;EMCIRDRYILLDDGLVELQVKEINKDKGEVKCDILNTGELKNKKGVNLPGVKVNLPGITDKDADDIRFGIKENVDFIAASFVRRPSDVLDIRQILEEEKAEITIFPKIENQEGIDNIEEILEVSDGLMVARGDMGVEIPPESVPMVQKDLIRKCNKLGKPVITATQMLDSMQRNPRATRAEASDVANAIYDGTDAVMLSGETAAGQYPEEAVKTMRNIAVSAEAAQDYKKLLSDRTKLVETSLVNAIGVSVAHTALNLNVKAIVAATESGSTARTISKYRPHSDIIAVTPSEKTARQCAIVWGVNPVVKEGRKTTDALLNNAVATAVETGRVSNGDLIIITAGVPTGEKGTTNMMKIHLVGDEIAKGQGVGRGSVVGHAIVADSASDLEGKDLSDKVIITNSVDETLVPVSYTHLRAHETLRYL
;
A
#
# COMPACT_ATOMS: atom_id res chain seq x y z
N GLU A 1 -9.85 -29.89 33.40
CA GLU A 1 -10.94 -29.37 34.27
C GLU A 1 -10.52 -28.21 35.18
N MET A 2 -9.28 -28.22 35.71
CA MET A 2 -8.76 -27.06 36.46
C MET A 2 -8.49 -25.81 35.59
N CYS A 3 -8.37 -25.94 34.30
CA CYS A 3 -8.02 -24.86 33.40
C CYS A 3 -9.19 -23.97 32.95
N ILE A 4 -10.44 -24.25 33.32
CA ILE A 4 -11.62 -23.46 32.87
C ILE A 4 -12.21 -22.62 34.00
N ARG A 5 -12.00 -22.98 35.28
CA ARG A 5 -12.34 -22.13 36.41
C ARG A 5 -11.49 -20.86 36.37
N ASP A 6 -12.14 -19.75 36.72
CA ASP A 6 -11.54 -18.41 36.77
C ASP A 6 -11.19 -17.77 35.39
N ARG A 7 -11.59 -18.42 34.27
CA ARG A 7 -11.49 -17.79 32.94
C ARG A 7 -12.59 -16.74 32.74
N TYR A 8 -12.27 -15.84 31.83
CA TYR A 8 -13.17 -14.76 31.45
C TYR A 8 -13.97 -15.15 30.19
N ILE A 9 -15.21 -14.75 30.15
CA ILE A 9 -16.08 -14.75 28.96
C ILE A 9 -16.45 -13.31 28.72
N LEU A 10 -16.19 -12.80 27.53
CA LEU A 10 -16.52 -11.46 27.12
C LEU A 10 -17.72 -11.48 26.18
N LEU A 11 -18.69 -10.60 26.42
CA LEU A 11 -19.88 -10.47 25.62
C LEU A 11 -19.95 -9.08 25.02
N ASP A 12 -20.50 -8.98 23.80
CA ASP A 12 -20.68 -7.72 23.06
C ASP A 12 -19.38 -6.92 22.98
N ASP A 13 -18.36 -7.51 22.34
CA ASP A 13 -17.04 -6.91 22.12
C ASP A 13 -16.34 -6.48 23.43
N GLY A 14 -16.55 -7.24 24.51
CA GLY A 14 -15.97 -6.99 25.81
C GLY A 14 -16.71 -5.98 26.68
N LEU A 15 -17.87 -5.50 26.25
CA LEU A 15 -18.68 -4.56 27.06
C LEU A 15 -19.25 -5.19 28.33
N VAL A 16 -19.45 -6.51 28.33
CA VAL A 16 -19.85 -7.26 29.53
C VAL A 16 -18.84 -8.37 29.78
N GLU A 17 -18.28 -8.36 30.97
CA GLU A 17 -17.28 -9.31 31.42
C GLU A 17 -17.85 -10.27 32.44
N LEU A 18 -17.62 -11.57 32.20
CA LEU A 18 -18.06 -12.65 33.07
C LEU A 18 -16.85 -13.46 33.52
N GLN A 19 -16.83 -13.90 34.80
CA GLN A 19 -15.82 -14.83 35.31
C GLN A 19 -16.48 -16.18 35.60
N VAL A 20 -15.96 -17.26 35.01
CA VAL A 20 -16.45 -18.63 35.21
C VAL A 20 -16.18 -19.09 36.62
N LYS A 21 -17.21 -19.49 37.35
CA LYS A 21 -17.12 -20.04 38.71
C LYS A 21 -17.40 -21.53 38.76
N GLU A 22 -18.38 -22.01 38.03
CA GLU A 22 -18.80 -23.40 38.08
C GLU A 22 -19.25 -23.88 36.70
N ILE A 23 -18.97 -25.13 36.36
CA ILE A 23 -19.40 -25.75 35.12
C ILE A 23 -20.18 -27.02 35.46
N ASN A 24 -21.41 -27.09 35.02
CA ASN A 24 -22.27 -28.27 35.10
C ASN A 24 -22.32 -28.94 33.70
N LYS A 25 -21.51 -29.96 33.50
CA LYS A 25 -21.42 -30.68 32.22
C LYS A 25 -22.71 -31.44 31.89
N ASP A 26 -23.38 -31.96 32.91
CA ASP A 26 -24.60 -32.81 32.73
C ASP A 26 -25.77 -31.96 32.24
N LYS A 27 -25.83 -30.70 32.66
CA LYS A 27 -26.85 -29.73 32.22
C LYS A 27 -26.40 -28.84 31.07
N GLY A 28 -25.14 -28.87 30.71
CA GLY A 28 -24.56 -27.92 29.71
C GLY A 28 -24.58 -26.48 30.18
N GLU A 29 -24.48 -26.22 31.48
CA GLU A 29 -24.57 -24.89 32.09
C GLU A 29 -23.21 -24.41 32.61
N VAL A 30 -22.91 -23.13 32.41
CA VAL A 30 -21.76 -22.43 33.00
C VAL A 30 -22.28 -21.31 33.89
N LYS A 31 -21.93 -21.36 35.17
CA LYS A 31 -22.26 -20.33 36.12
C LYS A 31 -21.12 -19.34 36.21
N CYS A 32 -21.43 -18.06 36.02
CA CYS A 32 -20.45 -16.99 36.00
C CYS A 32 -20.83 -15.89 36.98
N ASP A 33 -19.83 -15.21 37.54
CA ASP A 33 -19.99 -13.89 38.14
C ASP A 33 -19.95 -12.83 37.05
N ILE A 34 -20.84 -11.83 37.13
CA ILE A 34 -20.87 -10.66 36.24
C ILE A 34 -19.98 -9.60 36.89
N LEU A 35 -18.90 -9.19 36.20
CA LEU A 35 -17.91 -8.30 36.77
C LEU A 35 -18.23 -6.82 36.56
N ASN A 36 -18.99 -6.50 35.51
CA ASN A 36 -19.41 -5.12 35.20
C ASN A 36 -20.87 -5.06 34.71
N THR A 37 -21.44 -3.88 34.71
CA THR A 37 -22.81 -3.65 34.25
C THR A 37 -22.81 -3.35 32.75
N GLY A 38 -23.76 -3.97 32.02
CA GLY A 38 -23.97 -3.72 30.59
C GLY A 38 -25.35 -4.15 30.12
N GLU A 39 -25.79 -3.65 28.97
CA GLU A 39 -27.04 -4.04 28.32
C GLU A 39 -26.75 -5.12 27.26
N LEU A 40 -27.30 -6.31 27.44
CA LEU A 40 -27.17 -7.40 26.48
C LEU A 40 -28.30 -7.33 25.44
N LYS A 41 -27.91 -7.23 24.19
CA LYS A 41 -28.82 -7.26 23.03
C LYS A 41 -28.79 -8.62 22.34
N ASN A 42 -29.73 -8.86 21.44
CA ASN A 42 -29.79 -10.11 20.67
C ASN A 42 -28.62 -10.21 19.68
N LYS A 43 -28.14 -11.43 19.43
CA LYS A 43 -27.11 -11.77 18.42
C LYS A 43 -25.78 -11.06 18.65
N LYS A 44 -25.36 -10.93 19.92
CA LYS A 44 -24.06 -10.38 20.28
C LYS A 44 -22.97 -11.47 20.33
N GLY A 45 -21.76 -11.08 19.99
CA GLY A 45 -20.59 -11.94 20.01
C GLY A 45 -20.25 -12.44 21.41
N VAL A 46 -19.63 -13.60 21.48
CA VAL A 46 -19.03 -14.21 22.69
C VAL A 46 -17.56 -14.47 22.40
N ASN A 47 -16.68 -13.85 23.16
CA ASN A 47 -15.24 -14.03 23.06
C ASN A 47 -14.73 -14.78 24.26
N LEU A 48 -13.75 -15.67 24.01
CA LEU A 48 -13.11 -16.52 25.02
C LEU A 48 -11.60 -16.28 24.99
N PRO A 49 -11.11 -15.16 25.59
CA PRO A 49 -9.70 -14.80 25.49
C PRO A 49 -8.75 -15.91 25.93
N GLY A 50 -7.74 -16.19 25.13
CA GLY A 50 -6.73 -17.21 25.40
C GLY A 50 -7.24 -18.67 25.31
N VAL A 51 -8.43 -18.91 24.77
CA VAL A 51 -8.97 -20.27 24.57
C VAL A 51 -8.85 -20.68 23.10
N LYS A 52 -8.16 -21.77 22.83
CA LYS A 52 -8.17 -22.39 21.50
C LYS A 52 -9.52 -23.07 21.25
N VAL A 53 -10.27 -22.52 20.31
CA VAL A 53 -11.59 -23.04 19.94
C VAL A 53 -11.46 -23.93 18.72
N ASN A 54 -11.90 -25.17 18.80
CA ASN A 54 -11.84 -26.10 17.69
C ASN A 54 -13.12 -26.02 16.81
N LEU A 55 -13.24 -24.92 16.09
CA LEU A 55 -14.29 -24.70 15.10
C LEU A 55 -13.71 -24.84 13.68
N PRO A 56 -14.52 -25.21 12.67
CA PRO A 56 -14.07 -25.20 11.28
C PRO A 56 -13.65 -23.77 10.86
N GLY A 57 -12.74 -23.65 9.91
CA GLY A 57 -12.28 -22.38 9.37
C GLY A 57 -13.38 -21.65 8.61
N ILE A 58 -14.22 -22.41 7.89
CA ILE A 58 -15.40 -21.94 7.17
C ILE A 58 -16.58 -22.87 7.47
N THR A 59 -17.78 -22.30 7.49
CA THR A 59 -19.04 -23.05 7.58
C THR A 59 -19.59 -23.34 6.19
N ASP A 60 -20.60 -24.23 6.08
CA ASP A 60 -21.31 -24.46 4.81
C ASP A 60 -21.91 -23.16 4.26
N LYS A 61 -22.42 -22.30 5.14
CA LYS A 61 -22.91 -20.97 4.76
C LYS A 61 -21.82 -20.09 4.18
N ASP A 62 -20.63 -20.06 4.79
CA ASP A 62 -19.51 -19.28 4.29
C ASP A 62 -19.06 -19.78 2.91
N ALA A 63 -19.08 -21.10 2.69
CA ALA A 63 -18.79 -21.69 1.39
C ALA A 63 -19.81 -21.25 0.32
N ASP A 64 -21.09 -21.19 0.66
CA ASP A 64 -22.14 -20.68 -0.24
C ASP A 64 -22.00 -19.18 -0.50
N ASP A 65 -21.67 -18.38 0.52
CA ASP A 65 -21.41 -16.95 0.39
C ASP A 65 -20.16 -16.69 -0.49
N ILE A 66 -19.11 -17.51 -0.37
CA ILE A 66 -17.93 -17.44 -1.25
C ILE A 66 -18.31 -17.72 -2.70
N ARG A 67 -19.09 -18.79 -2.98
CA ARG A 67 -19.58 -19.09 -4.33
C ARG A 67 -20.47 -18.00 -4.89
N PHE A 68 -21.29 -17.37 -4.05
CA PHE A 68 -22.05 -16.18 -4.44
C PHE A 68 -21.13 -15.03 -4.82
N GLY A 69 -20.11 -14.71 -4.00
CA GLY A 69 -19.11 -13.69 -4.30
C GLY A 69 -18.35 -13.94 -5.61
N ILE A 70 -18.06 -15.22 -5.94
CA ILE A 70 -17.45 -15.60 -7.21
C ILE A 70 -18.37 -15.23 -8.39
N LYS A 71 -19.67 -15.51 -8.28
CA LYS A 71 -20.66 -15.15 -9.31
C LYS A 71 -20.79 -13.63 -9.49
N GLU A 72 -20.70 -12.88 -8.41
CA GLU A 72 -20.72 -11.42 -8.41
C GLU A 72 -19.36 -10.79 -8.79
N ASN A 73 -18.36 -11.62 -9.14
CA ASN A 73 -17.04 -11.20 -9.59
C ASN A 73 -16.32 -10.25 -8.60
N VAL A 74 -16.36 -10.59 -7.31
CA VAL A 74 -15.62 -9.84 -6.29
C VAL A 74 -14.10 -9.98 -6.49
N ASP A 75 -13.35 -8.97 -6.06
CA ASP A 75 -11.89 -8.94 -6.23
C ASP A 75 -11.15 -9.48 -5.00
N PHE A 76 -11.77 -9.37 -3.80
CA PHE A 76 -11.15 -9.71 -2.51
C PHE A 76 -12.11 -10.48 -1.62
N ILE A 77 -11.56 -11.38 -0.83
CA ILE A 77 -12.22 -12.03 0.30
C ILE A 77 -11.48 -11.64 1.58
N ALA A 78 -12.16 -10.98 2.51
CA ALA A 78 -11.66 -10.72 3.86
C ALA A 78 -12.18 -11.80 4.79
N ALA A 79 -11.34 -12.79 5.12
CA ALA A 79 -11.70 -13.94 5.92
C ALA A 79 -11.57 -13.62 7.42
N SER A 80 -12.70 -13.62 8.15
CA SER A 80 -12.73 -13.35 9.58
C SER A 80 -12.24 -14.53 10.41
N PHE A 81 -11.67 -14.24 11.58
CA PHE A 81 -11.26 -15.21 12.59
C PHE A 81 -10.31 -16.30 12.10
N VAL A 82 -9.41 -15.97 11.16
CA VAL A 82 -8.37 -16.89 10.71
C VAL A 82 -7.39 -17.15 11.85
N ARG A 83 -7.14 -18.41 12.13
CA ARG A 83 -6.30 -18.90 13.23
C ARG A 83 -5.08 -19.68 12.73
N ARG A 84 -5.20 -20.33 11.57
CA ARG A 84 -4.18 -21.24 10.99
C ARG A 84 -4.21 -21.19 9.47
N PRO A 85 -3.14 -21.65 8.81
CA PRO A 85 -3.09 -21.70 7.35
C PRO A 85 -4.21 -22.55 6.73
N SER A 86 -4.67 -23.61 7.41
CA SER A 86 -5.79 -24.42 6.94
C SER A 86 -7.06 -23.63 6.69
N ASP A 87 -7.35 -22.61 7.54
CA ASP A 87 -8.55 -21.79 7.40
C ASP A 87 -8.52 -20.97 6.08
N VAL A 88 -7.34 -20.58 5.63
CA VAL A 88 -7.13 -19.91 4.31
C VAL A 88 -7.17 -20.92 3.18
N LEU A 89 -6.59 -22.10 3.37
CA LEU A 89 -6.54 -23.15 2.36
C LEU A 89 -7.94 -23.71 2.04
N ASP A 90 -8.84 -23.79 3.01
CA ASP A 90 -10.24 -24.18 2.80
C ASP A 90 -10.93 -23.22 1.83
N ILE A 91 -10.70 -21.91 1.97
CA ILE A 91 -11.21 -20.90 1.02
C ILE A 91 -10.53 -21.07 -0.35
N ARG A 92 -9.21 -21.26 -0.36
CA ARG A 92 -8.43 -21.45 -1.60
C ARG A 92 -8.93 -22.65 -2.40
N GLN A 93 -9.28 -23.74 -1.74
CA GLN A 93 -9.82 -24.91 -2.39
C GLN A 93 -11.12 -24.61 -3.15
N ILE A 94 -12.05 -23.85 -2.54
CA ILE A 94 -13.29 -23.44 -3.23
C ILE A 94 -12.98 -22.59 -4.46
N LEU A 95 -12.02 -21.64 -4.34
CA LEU A 95 -11.63 -20.80 -5.47
C LEU A 95 -11.02 -21.63 -6.61
N GLU A 96 -10.22 -22.65 -6.31
CA GLU A 96 -9.62 -23.55 -7.30
C GLU A 96 -10.68 -24.42 -8.00
N GLU A 97 -11.62 -24.99 -7.24
CA GLU A 97 -12.73 -25.77 -7.75
C GLU A 97 -13.58 -24.95 -8.75
N GLU A 98 -13.86 -23.70 -8.43
CA GLU A 98 -14.62 -22.76 -9.24
C GLU A 98 -13.76 -22.01 -10.29
N LYS A 99 -12.44 -22.27 -10.35
CA LYS A 99 -11.46 -21.60 -11.22
C LYS A 99 -11.49 -20.06 -11.10
N ALA A 100 -11.67 -19.57 -9.87
CA ALA A 100 -11.78 -18.16 -9.55
C ALA A 100 -10.44 -17.61 -9.03
N GLU A 101 -9.99 -16.50 -9.61
CA GLU A 101 -8.78 -15.78 -9.17
C GLU A 101 -9.15 -14.61 -8.24
N ILE A 102 -9.51 -14.89 -7.00
CA ILE A 102 -9.84 -13.87 -5.97
C ILE A 102 -8.72 -13.86 -4.94
N THR A 103 -8.32 -12.68 -4.50
CA THR A 103 -7.29 -12.51 -3.46
C THR A 103 -7.87 -12.68 -2.07
N ILE A 104 -7.17 -13.41 -1.20
CA ILE A 104 -7.59 -13.72 0.17
C ILE A 104 -6.79 -12.87 1.15
N PHE A 105 -7.50 -12.10 1.97
CA PHE A 105 -6.98 -11.31 3.08
C PHE A 105 -7.49 -11.88 4.40
N PRO A 106 -6.72 -12.76 5.08
CA PRO A 106 -7.07 -13.19 6.42
C PRO A 106 -7.10 -12.00 7.37
N LYS A 107 -8.11 -11.97 8.24
CA LYS A 107 -8.23 -11.01 9.33
C LYS A 107 -7.63 -11.65 10.57
N ILE A 108 -6.61 -11.00 11.13
CA ILE A 108 -5.98 -11.45 12.36
C ILE A 108 -6.66 -10.76 13.53
N GLU A 109 -7.36 -11.55 14.33
CA GLU A 109 -8.31 -11.12 15.34
C GLU A 109 -8.10 -11.79 16.70
N ASN A 110 -7.17 -12.75 16.80
CA ASN A 110 -6.96 -13.54 18.02
C ASN A 110 -5.50 -13.97 18.16
N GLN A 111 -5.14 -14.47 19.37
CA GLN A 111 -3.79 -14.88 19.69
C GLN A 111 -3.29 -16.05 18.83
N GLU A 112 -4.14 -17.05 18.51
CA GLU A 112 -3.74 -18.18 17.68
C GLU A 112 -3.35 -17.74 16.26
N GLY A 113 -4.06 -16.78 15.67
CA GLY A 113 -3.71 -16.19 14.37
C GLY A 113 -2.39 -15.39 14.42
N ILE A 114 -2.11 -14.72 15.54
CA ILE A 114 -0.84 -14.01 15.75
C ILE A 114 0.31 -15.04 15.85
N ASP A 115 0.12 -16.10 16.61
CA ASP A 115 1.14 -17.15 16.81
C ASP A 115 1.50 -17.86 15.50
N ASN A 116 0.52 -18.08 14.60
CA ASN A 116 0.67 -18.78 13.34
C ASN A 116 0.86 -17.84 12.13
N ILE A 117 1.16 -16.56 12.37
CA ILE A 117 1.12 -15.53 11.32
C ILE A 117 2.03 -15.82 10.13
N GLU A 118 3.21 -16.40 10.35
CA GLU A 118 4.17 -16.65 9.28
C GLU A 118 3.63 -17.68 8.29
N GLU A 119 3.08 -18.79 8.80
CA GLU A 119 2.46 -19.84 8.00
C GLU A 119 1.17 -19.36 7.32
N ILE A 120 0.37 -18.52 7.99
CA ILE A 120 -0.82 -17.89 7.40
C ILE A 120 -0.41 -16.98 6.24
N LEU A 121 0.65 -16.20 6.40
CA LEU A 121 1.13 -15.32 5.35
C LEU A 121 1.64 -16.10 4.13
N GLU A 122 2.20 -17.28 4.27
CA GLU A 122 2.65 -18.09 3.14
C GLU A 122 1.52 -18.40 2.15
N VAL A 123 0.33 -18.71 2.66
CA VAL A 123 -0.84 -19.12 1.86
C VAL A 123 -1.82 -17.97 1.51
N SER A 124 -1.55 -16.75 1.98
CA SER A 124 -2.41 -15.58 1.85
C SER A 124 -1.89 -14.62 0.77
N ASP A 125 -2.76 -13.74 0.25
CA ASP A 125 -2.39 -12.72 -0.75
C ASP A 125 -2.14 -11.34 -0.12
N GLY A 126 -2.62 -11.12 1.08
CA GLY A 126 -2.47 -9.92 1.90
C GLY A 126 -2.90 -10.21 3.33
N LEU A 127 -3.12 -9.16 4.13
CA LEU A 127 -3.54 -9.28 5.53
C LEU A 127 -4.45 -8.12 5.93
N MET A 128 -5.35 -8.36 6.88
CA MET A 128 -6.06 -7.30 7.60
C MET A 128 -5.76 -7.39 9.10
N VAL A 129 -5.26 -6.30 9.65
CA VAL A 129 -5.08 -6.14 11.10
C VAL A 129 -6.39 -5.62 11.66
N ALA A 130 -7.22 -6.51 12.19
CA ALA A 130 -8.56 -6.21 12.69
C ALA A 130 -8.52 -5.91 14.19
N ARG A 131 -8.14 -4.67 14.52
CA ARG A 131 -7.78 -4.23 15.88
C ARG A 131 -8.93 -4.29 16.88
N GLY A 132 -10.19 -4.14 16.42
CA GLY A 132 -11.37 -4.20 17.28
C GLY A 132 -11.50 -5.54 17.96
N ASP A 133 -11.64 -6.61 17.16
CA ASP A 133 -11.78 -7.97 17.67
C ASP A 133 -10.50 -8.44 18.35
N MET A 134 -9.33 -8.07 17.80
CA MET A 134 -8.04 -8.39 18.40
C MET A 134 -7.91 -7.82 19.82
N GLY A 135 -8.35 -6.57 20.07
CA GLY A 135 -8.26 -5.92 21.38
C GLY A 135 -9.22 -6.50 22.42
N VAL A 136 -10.16 -7.36 21.99
CA VAL A 136 -11.01 -8.16 22.91
C VAL A 136 -10.33 -9.49 23.27
N GLU A 137 -9.56 -10.05 22.34
CA GLU A 137 -8.93 -11.37 22.47
C GLU A 137 -7.53 -11.32 23.11
N ILE A 138 -6.81 -10.20 23.00
CA ILE A 138 -5.50 -9.97 23.63
C ILE A 138 -5.52 -8.69 24.46
N PRO A 139 -4.57 -8.51 25.40
CA PRO A 139 -4.48 -7.26 26.18
C PRO A 139 -4.42 -6.03 25.25
N PRO A 140 -5.28 -5.01 25.45
CA PRO A 140 -5.36 -3.84 24.57
C PRO A 140 -4.03 -3.10 24.39
N GLU A 141 -3.19 -3.06 25.43
CA GLU A 141 -1.85 -2.48 25.40
C GLU A 141 -0.87 -3.21 24.48
N SER A 142 -1.17 -4.47 24.11
CA SER A 142 -0.35 -5.26 23.20
C SER A 142 -0.70 -5.02 21.73
N VAL A 143 -1.91 -4.53 21.43
CA VAL A 143 -2.41 -4.33 20.07
C VAL A 143 -1.49 -3.45 19.21
N PRO A 144 -0.95 -2.30 19.69
CA PRO A 144 -0.06 -1.48 18.87
C PRO A 144 1.24 -2.20 18.47
N MET A 145 1.78 -3.05 19.35
CA MET A 145 3.01 -3.80 19.07
C MET A 145 2.74 -4.92 18.05
N VAL A 146 1.62 -5.63 18.20
CA VAL A 146 1.18 -6.66 17.25
C VAL A 146 0.92 -6.04 15.88
N GLN A 147 0.22 -4.90 15.80
CA GLN A 147 0.02 -4.17 14.55
C GLN A 147 1.34 -3.91 13.82
N LYS A 148 2.33 -3.35 14.52
CA LYS A 148 3.65 -3.05 13.93
C LYS A 148 4.35 -4.30 13.42
N ASP A 149 4.28 -5.40 14.16
CA ASP A 149 4.91 -6.67 13.76
C ASP A 149 4.22 -7.28 12.54
N LEU A 150 2.90 -7.32 12.50
CA LEU A 150 2.10 -7.82 11.38
C LEU A 150 2.38 -7.00 10.10
N ILE A 151 2.36 -5.66 10.20
CA ILE A 151 2.68 -4.78 9.07
C ILE A 151 4.11 -5.03 8.58
N ARG A 152 5.09 -5.13 9.48
CA ARG A 152 6.49 -5.41 9.13
C ARG A 152 6.66 -6.73 8.39
N LYS A 153 5.99 -7.80 8.84
CA LYS A 153 6.02 -9.13 8.20
C LYS A 153 5.41 -9.08 6.80
N CYS A 154 4.26 -8.43 6.63
CA CYS A 154 3.64 -8.21 5.32
C CYS A 154 4.56 -7.43 4.37
N ASN A 155 5.15 -6.35 4.86
CA ASN A 155 6.07 -5.51 4.10
C ASN A 155 7.32 -6.29 3.65
N LYS A 156 7.87 -7.17 4.51
CA LYS A 156 9.01 -8.04 4.16
C LYS A 156 8.67 -8.94 2.97
N LEU A 157 7.46 -9.49 2.94
CA LEU A 157 6.98 -10.38 1.88
C LEU A 157 6.46 -9.63 0.65
N GLY A 158 6.22 -8.32 0.75
CA GLY A 158 5.58 -7.54 -0.32
C GLY A 158 4.10 -7.83 -0.47
N LYS A 159 3.44 -8.28 0.60
CA LYS A 159 2.00 -8.53 0.67
C LYS A 159 1.29 -7.30 1.21
N PRO A 160 0.20 -6.83 0.57
CA PRO A 160 -0.54 -5.67 1.05
C PRO A 160 -1.15 -5.93 2.43
N VAL A 161 -1.18 -4.91 3.27
CA VAL A 161 -1.77 -4.97 4.59
C VAL A 161 -2.74 -3.82 4.81
N ILE A 162 -3.91 -4.14 5.38
CA ILE A 162 -4.96 -3.18 5.75
C ILE A 162 -4.97 -3.04 7.25
N THR A 163 -4.87 -1.81 7.76
CA THR A 163 -5.12 -1.53 9.17
C THR A 163 -6.56 -1.08 9.34
N ALA A 164 -7.31 -1.82 10.16
CA ALA A 164 -8.76 -1.71 10.25
C ALA A 164 -9.24 -1.43 11.67
N THR A 165 -10.48 -0.95 11.74
CA THR A 165 -11.30 -0.72 12.92
C THR A 165 -10.87 0.43 13.84
N GLN A 166 -11.85 1.21 14.28
CA GLN A 166 -11.72 2.31 15.24
C GLN A 166 -10.67 3.37 14.82
N MET A 167 -10.52 3.63 13.51
CA MET A 167 -9.57 4.61 13.00
C MET A 167 -10.01 6.05 13.28
N LEU A 168 -11.27 6.37 12.99
CA LEU A 168 -11.91 7.66 13.22
C LEU A 168 -13.27 7.49 13.89
N ASP A 169 -13.39 6.58 14.85
CA ASP A 169 -14.66 6.12 15.43
C ASP A 169 -15.57 7.25 15.92
N SER A 170 -15.00 8.30 16.50
CA SER A 170 -15.76 9.47 16.96
C SER A 170 -16.50 10.17 15.82
N MET A 171 -16.03 10.02 14.57
CA MET A 171 -16.65 10.63 13.39
C MET A 171 -17.96 9.92 12.96
N GLN A 172 -18.33 8.83 13.58
CA GLN A 172 -19.70 8.31 13.44
C GLN A 172 -20.74 9.32 13.95
N ARG A 173 -20.37 10.14 14.95
CA ARG A 173 -21.27 11.07 15.65
C ARG A 173 -20.82 12.52 15.61
N ASN A 174 -19.56 12.79 15.28
CA ASN A 174 -18.96 14.11 15.27
C ASN A 174 -18.34 14.45 13.91
N PRO A 175 -18.41 15.71 13.44
CA PRO A 175 -17.86 16.09 12.13
C PRO A 175 -16.33 16.19 12.11
N ARG A 176 -15.66 15.99 13.25
CA ARG A 176 -14.21 16.08 13.39
C ARG A 176 -13.65 14.93 14.21
N ALA A 177 -12.56 14.38 13.77
CA ALA A 177 -11.79 13.39 14.51
C ALA A 177 -11.13 14.01 15.76
N THR A 178 -10.86 13.18 16.75
CA THR A 178 -10.01 13.52 17.88
C THR A 178 -8.54 13.57 17.46
N ARG A 179 -7.70 14.20 18.29
CA ARG A 179 -6.24 14.20 18.06
C ARG A 179 -5.64 12.80 18.18
N ALA A 180 -6.17 11.97 19.06
CA ALA A 180 -5.74 10.59 19.24
C ALA A 180 -6.00 9.75 17.97
N GLU A 181 -7.18 9.86 17.38
CA GLU A 181 -7.53 9.20 16.12
C GLU A 181 -6.69 9.68 14.95
N ALA A 182 -6.47 10.99 14.82
CA ALA A 182 -5.57 11.52 13.79
C ALA A 182 -4.14 10.99 13.94
N SER A 183 -3.65 10.86 15.20
CA SER A 183 -2.36 10.26 15.49
C SER A 183 -2.33 8.77 15.16
N ASP A 184 -3.42 8.04 15.42
CA ASP A 184 -3.53 6.61 15.14
C ASP A 184 -3.45 6.32 13.63
N VAL A 185 -4.23 7.03 12.81
CA VAL A 185 -4.15 6.93 11.35
C VAL A 185 -2.74 7.24 10.84
N ALA A 186 -2.13 8.34 11.31
CA ALA A 186 -0.77 8.71 10.90
C ALA A 186 0.26 7.62 11.30
N ASN A 187 0.14 7.06 12.50
CA ASN A 187 1.03 5.99 12.95
C ASN A 187 0.88 4.71 12.11
N ALA A 188 -0.33 4.31 11.73
CA ALA A 188 -0.52 3.17 10.83
C ALA A 188 0.20 3.37 9.49
N ILE A 189 0.21 4.60 8.95
CA ILE A 189 0.92 4.95 7.71
C ILE A 189 2.45 4.88 7.94
N TYR A 190 2.96 5.44 9.06
CA TYR A 190 4.38 5.35 9.41
C TYR A 190 4.84 3.92 9.67
N ASP A 191 3.98 3.07 10.22
CA ASP A 191 4.24 1.63 10.38
C ASP A 191 4.38 0.93 9.02
N GLY A 192 3.81 1.50 7.95
CA GLY A 192 3.95 1.02 6.59
C GLY A 192 2.75 0.22 6.08
N THR A 193 1.54 0.47 6.61
CA THR A 193 0.30 -0.12 6.06
C THR A 193 0.10 0.28 4.58
N ASP A 194 -0.54 -0.58 3.80
CA ASP A 194 -0.89 -0.28 2.41
C ASP A 194 -2.21 0.50 2.32
N ALA A 195 -3.14 0.17 3.20
CA ALA A 195 -4.43 0.84 3.29
C ALA A 195 -4.89 0.98 4.74
N VAL A 196 -5.72 1.98 5.00
CA VAL A 196 -6.46 2.19 6.24
C VAL A 196 -7.95 2.08 5.95
N MET A 197 -8.72 1.52 6.87
CA MET A 197 -10.13 1.21 6.65
C MET A 197 -11.04 1.99 7.61
N LEU A 198 -12.11 2.58 7.07
CA LEU A 198 -13.25 3.08 7.81
C LEU A 198 -14.32 1.99 7.87
N SER A 199 -15.01 1.88 8.99
CA SER A 199 -16.07 0.90 9.23
C SER A 199 -17.41 1.63 9.50
N GLY A 200 -17.80 1.74 10.75
CA GLY A 200 -19.02 2.42 11.18
C GLY A 200 -19.09 3.87 10.74
N GLU A 201 -17.95 4.55 10.61
CA GLU A 201 -17.80 5.94 10.19
C GLU A 201 -18.48 6.21 8.83
N THR A 202 -18.36 5.24 7.90
CA THR A 202 -18.95 5.36 6.56
C THR A 202 -20.17 4.49 6.35
N ALA A 203 -20.33 3.39 7.11
CA ALA A 203 -21.44 2.45 6.95
C ALA A 203 -22.74 2.92 7.63
N ALA A 204 -22.63 3.61 8.77
CA ALA A 204 -23.77 4.03 9.59
C ALA A 204 -23.57 5.40 10.25
N GLY A 205 -22.40 6.02 10.08
CA GLY A 205 -22.08 7.32 10.68
C GLY A 205 -22.85 8.49 10.04
N GLN A 206 -22.93 9.59 10.77
CA GLN A 206 -23.59 10.81 10.32
C GLN A 206 -22.72 11.67 9.38
N TYR A 207 -21.40 11.41 9.34
CA TYR A 207 -20.41 12.23 8.62
C TYR A 207 -19.50 11.39 7.71
N PRO A 208 -20.05 10.57 6.79
CA PRO A 208 -19.25 9.63 5.98
C PRO A 208 -18.25 10.32 5.06
N GLU A 209 -18.65 11.41 4.38
CA GLU A 209 -17.76 12.15 3.49
C GLU A 209 -16.62 12.83 4.23
N GLU A 210 -16.94 13.46 5.38
CA GLU A 210 -15.95 14.14 6.22
C GLU A 210 -14.95 13.14 6.78
N ALA A 211 -15.40 11.94 7.15
CA ALA A 211 -14.51 10.87 7.61
C ALA A 211 -13.51 10.45 6.54
N VAL A 212 -13.96 10.22 5.29
CA VAL A 212 -13.08 9.90 4.17
C VAL A 212 -12.12 11.06 3.87
N LYS A 213 -12.60 12.30 3.83
CA LYS A 213 -11.77 13.50 3.59
C LYS A 213 -10.71 13.67 4.69
N THR A 214 -11.12 13.47 5.96
CA THR A 214 -10.21 13.57 7.11
C THR A 214 -9.13 12.49 7.03
N MET A 215 -9.49 11.24 6.80
CA MET A 215 -8.55 10.13 6.65
C MET A 215 -7.55 10.39 5.52
N ARG A 216 -8.04 10.83 4.35
CA ARG A 216 -7.19 11.20 3.22
C ARG A 216 -6.20 12.31 3.58
N ASN A 217 -6.67 13.38 4.25
CA ASN A 217 -5.83 14.51 4.61
C ASN A 217 -4.73 14.10 5.60
N ILE A 218 -5.05 13.24 6.58
CA ILE A 218 -4.06 12.70 7.52
C ILE A 218 -3.03 11.85 6.75
N ALA A 219 -3.49 10.98 5.84
CA ALA A 219 -2.62 10.12 5.04
C ALA A 219 -1.63 10.94 4.19
N VAL A 220 -2.12 11.93 3.45
CA VAL A 220 -1.28 12.82 2.63
C VAL A 220 -0.27 13.59 3.47
N SER A 221 -0.70 14.09 4.66
CA SER A 221 0.21 14.81 5.57
C SER A 221 1.28 13.90 6.14
N ALA A 222 0.93 12.67 6.51
CA ALA A 222 1.89 11.68 7.04
C ALA A 222 2.91 11.27 5.96
N GLU A 223 2.46 11.00 4.74
CA GLU A 223 3.35 10.67 3.62
C GLU A 223 4.30 11.81 3.27
N ALA A 224 3.82 13.06 3.25
CA ALA A 224 4.65 14.24 2.98
C ALA A 224 5.75 14.47 4.03
N ALA A 225 5.52 14.03 5.27
CA ALA A 225 6.48 14.16 6.37
C ALA A 225 7.47 12.99 6.47
N GLN A 226 7.36 11.98 5.59
CA GLN A 226 8.14 10.76 5.67
C GLN A 226 9.57 10.93 5.14
N ASP A 227 10.55 10.41 5.85
CA ASP A 227 11.93 10.29 5.36
C ASP A 227 12.07 9.07 4.43
N TYR A 228 11.81 9.27 3.15
CA TYR A 228 11.87 8.21 2.14
C TYR A 228 13.25 7.60 1.96
N LYS A 229 14.33 8.35 2.23
CA LYS A 229 15.70 7.83 2.16
C LYS A 229 15.97 6.82 3.27
N LYS A 230 15.58 7.16 4.49
CA LYS A 230 15.68 6.26 5.65
C LYS A 230 14.76 5.04 5.45
N LEU A 231 13.52 5.27 5.03
CA LEU A 231 12.55 4.21 4.79
C LEU A 231 13.05 3.18 3.77
N LEU A 232 13.59 3.63 2.64
CA LEU A 232 14.18 2.76 1.62
C LEU A 232 15.37 1.97 2.16
N SER A 233 16.27 2.62 2.91
CA SER A 233 17.42 1.96 3.53
C SER A 233 16.99 0.85 4.49
N ASP A 234 15.99 1.12 5.34
CA ASP A 234 15.52 0.15 6.33
C ASP A 234 14.80 -1.03 5.66
N ARG A 235 13.99 -0.77 4.64
CA ARG A 235 13.31 -1.82 3.88
C ARG A 235 14.25 -2.70 3.08
N THR A 236 15.29 -2.13 2.50
CA THR A 236 16.30 -2.90 1.74
C THR A 236 17.01 -3.93 2.62
N LYS A 237 17.24 -3.63 3.90
CA LYS A 237 17.88 -4.57 4.85
C LYS A 237 17.00 -5.77 5.21
N LEU A 238 15.69 -5.66 5.08
CA LEU A 238 14.73 -6.71 5.47
C LEU A 238 14.50 -7.76 4.38
N VAL A 239 14.95 -7.50 3.16
CA VAL A 239 14.56 -8.28 1.97
C VAL A 239 15.63 -9.29 1.62
N GLU A 240 15.19 -10.51 1.33
CA GLU A 240 16.06 -11.59 0.84
C GLU A 240 16.59 -11.29 -0.56
N THR A 241 17.82 -11.73 -0.83
CA THR A 241 18.46 -11.54 -2.12
C THR A 241 17.82 -12.44 -3.18
N SER A 242 17.20 -11.82 -4.18
CA SER A 242 16.67 -12.49 -5.37
C SER A 242 16.78 -11.53 -6.57
N LEU A 243 16.69 -12.06 -7.79
CA LEU A 243 16.74 -11.22 -9.00
C LEU A 243 15.65 -10.13 -8.97
N VAL A 244 14.42 -10.51 -8.65
CA VAL A 244 13.27 -9.59 -8.59
C VAL A 244 13.47 -8.52 -7.51
N ASN A 245 13.96 -8.91 -6.34
CA ASN A 245 14.25 -7.96 -5.27
C ASN A 245 15.41 -7.03 -5.63
N ALA A 246 16.47 -7.54 -6.29
CA ALA A 246 17.60 -6.71 -6.74
C ALA A 246 17.14 -5.64 -7.73
N ILE A 247 16.29 -5.98 -8.70
CA ILE A 247 15.70 -5.00 -9.63
C ILE A 247 14.81 -4.02 -8.89
N GLY A 248 13.93 -4.49 -7.98
CA GLY A 248 13.06 -3.61 -7.19
C GLY A 248 13.82 -2.58 -6.36
N VAL A 249 14.87 -3.02 -5.67
CA VAL A 249 15.81 -2.14 -4.93
C VAL A 249 16.47 -1.13 -5.87
N SER A 250 16.99 -1.60 -7.02
CA SER A 250 17.66 -0.73 -7.99
C SER A 250 16.72 0.33 -8.55
N VAL A 251 15.47 -0.04 -8.88
CA VAL A 251 14.42 0.90 -9.34
C VAL A 251 14.15 1.95 -8.28
N ALA A 252 13.92 1.54 -7.03
CA ALA A 252 13.57 2.46 -5.94
C ALA A 252 14.75 3.41 -5.60
N HIS A 253 15.98 2.92 -5.55
CA HIS A 253 17.17 3.75 -5.35
C HIS A 253 17.42 4.72 -6.51
N THR A 254 17.27 4.25 -7.75
CA THR A 254 17.42 5.11 -8.94
C THR A 254 16.34 6.19 -8.96
N ALA A 255 15.10 5.83 -8.62
CA ALA A 255 14.00 6.77 -8.54
C ALA A 255 14.26 7.88 -7.52
N LEU A 256 14.77 7.51 -6.35
CA LEU A 256 15.11 8.47 -5.30
C LEU A 256 16.29 9.37 -5.69
N ASN A 257 17.38 8.78 -6.26
CA ASN A 257 18.60 9.50 -6.58
C ASN A 257 18.44 10.48 -7.75
N LEU A 258 17.62 10.12 -8.74
CA LEU A 258 17.33 10.94 -9.92
C LEU A 258 16.07 11.80 -9.76
N ASN A 259 15.39 11.69 -8.62
CA ASN A 259 14.11 12.37 -8.36
C ASN A 259 13.12 12.18 -9.52
N VAL A 260 12.95 10.92 -9.98
CA VAL A 260 12.07 10.64 -11.11
C VAL A 260 10.60 10.94 -10.75
N LYS A 261 9.85 11.40 -11.72
CA LYS A 261 8.46 11.79 -11.54
C LYS A 261 7.55 10.60 -11.28
N ALA A 262 7.75 9.51 -12.01
CA ALA A 262 6.97 8.28 -11.87
C ALA A 262 7.78 7.03 -12.20
N ILE A 263 7.34 5.90 -11.66
CA ILE A 263 7.78 4.55 -12.02
C ILE A 263 6.62 3.87 -12.73
N VAL A 264 6.82 3.52 -13.99
CA VAL A 264 5.81 2.82 -14.80
C VAL A 264 6.08 1.33 -14.74
N ALA A 265 5.20 0.60 -14.06
CA ALA A 265 5.29 -0.85 -13.89
C ALA A 265 4.35 -1.54 -14.88
N ALA A 266 4.89 -2.10 -15.97
CA ALA A 266 4.12 -2.93 -16.88
C ALA A 266 3.96 -4.33 -16.27
N THR A 267 2.72 -4.74 -16.04
CA THR A 267 2.43 -5.97 -15.28
C THR A 267 1.13 -6.63 -15.72
N GLU A 268 1.10 -7.96 -15.80
CA GLU A 268 -0.12 -8.71 -16.07
C GLU A 268 -0.86 -9.10 -14.80
N SER A 269 -0.12 -9.50 -13.76
CA SER A 269 -0.67 -10.00 -12.50
C SER A 269 -0.54 -9.00 -11.32
N GLY A 270 -0.05 -7.80 -11.56
CA GLY A 270 0.25 -6.82 -10.51
C GLY A 270 1.56 -7.09 -9.74
N SER A 271 2.29 -8.18 -10.02
CA SER A 271 3.49 -8.55 -9.27
C SER A 271 4.60 -7.50 -9.35
N THR A 272 4.87 -6.94 -10.53
CA THR A 272 5.87 -5.88 -10.72
C THR A 272 5.51 -4.64 -9.88
N ALA A 273 4.25 -4.21 -9.91
CA ALA A 273 3.80 -3.06 -9.14
C ALA A 273 3.95 -3.30 -7.62
N ARG A 274 3.56 -4.49 -7.13
CA ARG A 274 3.74 -4.88 -5.71
C ARG A 274 5.22 -4.93 -5.33
N THR A 275 6.07 -5.47 -6.20
CA THR A 275 7.52 -5.52 -5.97
C THR A 275 8.12 -4.12 -5.79
N ILE A 276 7.70 -3.15 -6.61
CA ILE A 276 8.19 -1.77 -6.48
C ILE A 276 7.58 -1.10 -5.24
N SER A 277 6.27 -1.24 -5.02
CA SER A 277 5.57 -0.68 -3.87
C SER A 277 6.16 -1.13 -2.53
N LYS A 278 6.67 -2.36 -2.44
CA LYS A 278 7.34 -2.91 -1.27
C LYS A 278 8.45 -1.99 -0.72
N TYR A 279 9.13 -1.26 -1.59
CA TYR A 279 10.22 -0.34 -1.21
C TYR A 279 9.74 1.09 -0.93
N ARG A 280 8.44 1.37 -1.06
CA ARG A 280 7.84 2.68 -0.79
C ARG A 280 8.60 3.84 -1.45
N PRO A 281 8.78 3.84 -2.79
CA PRO A 281 9.43 4.95 -3.46
C PRO A 281 8.62 6.25 -3.28
N HIS A 282 9.29 7.40 -3.24
CA HIS A 282 8.61 8.70 -3.23
C HIS A 282 7.82 8.97 -4.52
N SER A 283 8.30 8.43 -5.64
CA SER A 283 7.68 8.59 -6.96
C SER A 283 6.39 7.78 -7.08
N ASP A 284 5.39 8.32 -7.78
CA ASP A 284 4.16 7.60 -8.11
C ASP A 284 4.46 6.30 -8.88
N ILE A 285 3.76 5.23 -8.56
CA ILE A 285 3.82 3.96 -9.31
C ILE A 285 2.60 3.89 -10.22
N ILE A 286 2.82 3.90 -11.53
CA ILE A 286 1.77 3.72 -12.53
C ILE A 286 1.81 2.26 -12.98
N ALA A 287 0.82 1.45 -12.57
CA ALA A 287 0.74 0.04 -12.97
C ALA A 287 -0.08 -0.08 -14.26
N VAL A 288 0.59 -0.41 -15.36
CA VAL A 288 -0.05 -0.62 -16.67
C VAL A 288 -0.34 -2.10 -16.85
N THR A 289 -1.62 -2.48 -16.97
CA THR A 289 -2.06 -3.87 -17.07
C THR A 289 -3.17 -4.04 -18.09
N PRO A 290 -3.24 -5.18 -18.84
CA PRO A 290 -4.37 -5.47 -19.72
C PRO A 290 -5.62 -5.96 -18.97
N SER A 291 -5.49 -6.32 -17.69
CA SER A 291 -6.56 -6.92 -16.90
C SER A 291 -7.23 -5.89 -15.99
N GLU A 292 -8.53 -5.66 -16.19
CA GLU A 292 -9.34 -4.84 -15.27
C GLU A 292 -9.33 -5.37 -13.83
N LYS A 293 -9.39 -6.70 -13.70
CA LYS A 293 -9.32 -7.35 -12.39
C LYS A 293 -7.99 -7.06 -11.68
N THR A 294 -6.88 -7.22 -12.39
CA THR A 294 -5.55 -6.88 -11.85
C THR A 294 -5.47 -5.40 -11.47
N ALA A 295 -6.05 -4.51 -12.28
CA ALA A 295 -6.09 -3.08 -11.95
C ALA A 295 -6.85 -2.84 -10.65
N ARG A 296 -8.07 -3.42 -10.48
CA ARG A 296 -8.83 -3.29 -9.22
C ARG A 296 -8.06 -3.87 -8.02
N GLN A 297 -7.41 -5.03 -8.18
CA GLN A 297 -6.60 -5.63 -7.14
C GLN A 297 -5.34 -4.82 -6.78
N CYS A 298 -4.78 -4.08 -7.73
CA CYS A 298 -3.66 -3.18 -7.47
C CYS A 298 -4.06 -1.88 -6.76
N ALA A 299 -5.33 -1.51 -6.76
CA ALA A 299 -5.81 -0.27 -6.12
C ALA A 299 -5.62 -0.23 -4.59
N ILE A 300 -5.47 -1.40 -3.95
CA ILE A 300 -5.21 -1.50 -2.50
C ILE A 300 -3.72 -1.43 -2.16
N VAL A 301 -2.85 -1.51 -3.16
CA VAL A 301 -1.39 -1.53 -2.98
C VAL A 301 -0.86 -0.11 -2.82
N TRP A 302 -0.02 0.14 -1.84
CA TRP A 302 0.50 1.46 -1.53
C TRP A 302 1.16 2.13 -2.75
N GLY A 303 0.77 3.38 -3.01
CA GLY A 303 1.38 4.24 -4.03
C GLY A 303 1.12 3.79 -5.47
N VAL A 304 0.34 2.73 -5.70
CA VAL A 304 0.04 2.20 -7.03
C VAL A 304 -1.19 2.87 -7.62
N ASN A 305 -1.03 3.40 -8.83
CA ASN A 305 -2.10 3.97 -9.65
C ASN A 305 -2.29 3.05 -10.85
N PRO A 306 -3.28 2.13 -10.84
CA PRO A 306 -3.48 1.18 -11.91
C PRO A 306 -4.16 1.82 -13.12
N VAL A 307 -3.72 1.44 -14.32
CA VAL A 307 -4.29 1.87 -15.60
C VAL A 307 -4.47 0.63 -16.50
N VAL A 308 -5.67 0.48 -17.03
CA VAL A 308 -5.96 -0.62 -17.97
C VAL A 308 -5.58 -0.20 -19.39
N LYS A 309 -4.68 -0.95 -20.01
CA LYS A 309 -4.25 -0.78 -21.39
C LYS A 309 -3.97 -2.14 -22.02
N GLU A 310 -4.27 -2.28 -23.29
CA GLU A 310 -3.97 -3.51 -24.03
C GLU A 310 -2.51 -3.93 -23.90
N GLY A 311 -2.30 -5.23 -23.70
CA GLY A 311 -0.98 -5.84 -23.65
C GLY A 311 -0.22 -5.67 -24.98
N ARG A 312 1.11 -5.52 -24.91
CA ARG A 312 1.98 -5.40 -26.08
C ARG A 312 2.92 -6.60 -26.15
N LYS A 313 3.06 -7.17 -27.35
CA LYS A 313 3.85 -8.39 -27.57
C LYS A 313 5.35 -8.13 -27.72
N THR A 314 5.77 -6.93 -28.08
CA THR A 314 7.18 -6.57 -28.26
C THR A 314 7.63 -5.59 -27.17
N THR A 315 8.90 -5.67 -26.81
CA THR A 315 9.51 -4.79 -25.78
C THR A 315 9.38 -3.31 -26.16
N ASP A 316 9.63 -2.97 -27.43
CA ASP A 316 9.55 -1.58 -27.90
C ASP A 316 8.12 -1.04 -27.83
N ALA A 317 7.13 -1.86 -28.24
CA ALA A 317 5.73 -1.48 -28.15
C ALA A 317 5.27 -1.35 -26.68
N LEU A 318 5.78 -2.20 -25.79
CA LEU A 318 5.54 -2.10 -24.35
C LEU A 318 6.10 -0.78 -23.78
N LEU A 319 7.34 -0.44 -24.12
CA LEU A 319 7.98 0.80 -23.66
C LEU A 319 7.24 2.04 -24.16
N ASN A 320 6.90 2.09 -25.43
CA ASN A 320 6.14 3.21 -26.01
C ASN A 320 4.75 3.35 -25.39
N ASN A 321 4.05 2.22 -25.17
CA ASN A 321 2.76 2.21 -24.50
C ASN A 321 2.87 2.68 -23.04
N ALA A 322 3.93 2.29 -22.33
CA ALA A 322 4.17 2.73 -20.95
C ALA A 322 4.36 4.25 -20.86
N VAL A 323 5.14 4.84 -21.77
CA VAL A 323 5.36 6.29 -21.83
C VAL A 323 4.04 7.01 -22.15
N ALA A 324 3.34 6.61 -23.21
CA ALA A 324 2.08 7.22 -23.60
C ALA A 324 1.04 7.16 -22.48
N THR A 325 0.92 6.00 -21.81
CA THR A 325 0.01 5.81 -20.69
C THR A 325 0.38 6.72 -19.52
N ALA A 326 1.66 6.85 -19.18
CA ALA A 326 2.10 7.73 -18.10
C ALA A 326 1.69 9.20 -18.36
N VAL A 327 1.86 9.68 -19.59
CA VAL A 327 1.44 11.04 -19.99
C VAL A 327 -0.08 11.19 -19.95
N GLU A 328 -0.83 10.22 -20.45
CA GLU A 328 -2.30 10.23 -20.43
C GLU A 328 -2.89 10.33 -19.01
N THR A 329 -2.20 9.82 -18.00
CA THR A 329 -2.64 9.96 -16.60
C THR A 329 -2.60 11.39 -16.08
N GLY A 330 -1.94 12.31 -16.78
CA GLY A 330 -1.69 13.69 -16.33
C GLY A 330 -0.69 13.80 -15.18
N ARG A 331 -0.08 12.68 -14.76
CA ARG A 331 0.93 12.63 -13.67
C ARG A 331 2.33 12.93 -14.17
N VAL A 332 2.56 12.79 -15.47
CA VAL A 332 3.84 12.92 -16.15
C VAL A 332 3.67 13.84 -17.36
N SER A 333 4.63 14.73 -17.56
CA SER A 333 4.66 15.70 -18.63
C SER A 333 5.95 15.60 -19.43
N ASN A 334 6.01 16.25 -20.61
CA ASN A 334 7.26 16.36 -21.37
C ASN A 334 8.34 17.03 -20.53
N GLY A 335 9.55 16.46 -20.57
CA GLY A 335 10.69 16.87 -19.76
C GLY A 335 10.81 16.14 -18.43
N ASP A 336 9.80 15.39 -18.01
CA ASP A 336 9.89 14.56 -16.81
C ASP A 336 10.72 13.30 -17.05
N LEU A 337 11.50 12.90 -16.04
CA LEU A 337 12.23 11.64 -16.03
C LEU A 337 11.36 10.56 -15.37
N ILE A 338 11.24 9.41 -16.02
CA ILE A 338 10.51 8.24 -15.53
C ILE A 338 11.39 7.00 -15.55
N ILE A 339 11.01 6.00 -14.75
CA ILE A 339 11.57 4.66 -14.85
C ILE A 339 10.48 3.71 -15.36
N ILE A 340 10.80 2.92 -16.37
CA ILE A 340 9.92 1.84 -16.86
C ILE A 340 10.49 0.52 -16.37
N THR A 341 9.66 -0.31 -15.75
CA THR A 341 10.05 -1.65 -15.26
C THR A 341 9.02 -2.69 -15.69
N ALA A 342 9.51 -3.86 -16.07
CA ALA A 342 8.70 -4.97 -16.58
C ALA A 342 9.39 -6.32 -16.38
N GLY A 343 8.62 -7.40 -16.56
CA GLY A 343 9.15 -8.74 -16.86
C GLY A 343 9.26 -8.95 -18.37
N VAL A 344 10.41 -9.35 -18.86
CA VAL A 344 10.67 -9.65 -20.28
C VAL A 344 11.26 -11.08 -20.38
N PRO A 345 10.71 -11.97 -21.23
CA PRO A 345 9.58 -11.77 -22.15
C PRO A 345 8.25 -11.53 -21.43
N THR A 346 7.34 -10.79 -22.10
CA THR A 346 6.01 -10.51 -21.55
C THR A 346 5.18 -11.79 -21.44
N GLY A 347 4.36 -11.89 -20.36
CA GLY A 347 3.47 -13.04 -20.13
C GLY A 347 3.95 -14.03 -19.06
N GLU A 348 5.19 -13.94 -18.60
CA GLU A 348 5.68 -14.76 -17.48
C GLU A 348 5.43 -14.04 -16.15
N LYS A 349 4.62 -14.64 -15.28
CA LYS A 349 4.31 -14.09 -13.95
C LYS A 349 5.56 -14.07 -13.07
N GLY A 350 5.81 -12.95 -12.38
CA GLY A 350 6.87 -12.86 -11.36
C GLY A 350 8.30 -12.66 -11.87
N THR A 351 8.49 -12.29 -13.13
CA THR A 351 9.80 -12.15 -13.79
C THR A 351 10.23 -10.70 -13.97
N THR A 352 10.00 -9.82 -12.98
CA THR A 352 10.52 -8.42 -13.09
C THR A 352 12.03 -8.43 -13.22
N ASN A 353 12.54 -8.14 -14.44
CA ASN A 353 13.97 -8.26 -14.78
C ASN A 353 14.50 -7.10 -15.63
N MET A 354 13.69 -6.08 -15.90
CA MET A 354 14.06 -4.93 -16.73
C MET A 354 13.83 -3.62 -15.97
N MET A 355 14.77 -2.70 -16.10
CA MET A 355 14.66 -1.30 -15.70
C MET A 355 15.18 -0.42 -16.84
N LYS A 356 14.39 0.57 -17.26
CA LYS A 356 14.80 1.58 -18.26
C LYS A 356 14.45 2.96 -17.74
N ILE A 357 15.48 3.84 -17.70
CA ILE A 357 15.29 5.26 -17.44
C ILE A 357 14.90 5.93 -18.75
N HIS A 358 13.89 6.80 -18.74
CA HIS A 358 13.40 7.46 -19.94
C HIS A 358 13.02 8.91 -19.65
N LEU A 359 13.47 9.82 -20.48
CA LEU A 359 13.03 11.22 -20.50
C LEU A 359 11.80 11.31 -21.39
N VAL A 360 10.72 11.83 -20.86
CA VAL A 360 9.43 11.93 -21.57
C VAL A 360 9.47 13.10 -22.57
N GLY A 361 9.07 12.85 -23.80
CA GLY A 361 9.07 13.80 -24.91
C GLY A 361 10.06 13.43 -25.99
N ASP A 362 9.99 14.17 -27.10
CA ASP A 362 10.92 14.00 -28.20
C ASP A 362 12.26 14.67 -27.89
N GLU A 363 13.33 13.92 -28.06
CA GLU A 363 14.68 14.47 -27.98
C GLU A 363 14.96 15.25 -29.27
N ILE A 364 14.88 16.58 -29.16
CA ILE A 364 15.13 17.47 -30.31
C ILE A 364 16.64 17.63 -30.55
N ALA A 365 17.41 17.68 -29.45
CA ALA A 365 18.86 17.84 -29.50
C ALA A 365 19.54 17.26 -28.25
N LYS A 366 20.80 16.84 -28.38
CA LYS A 366 21.68 16.47 -27.30
C LYS A 366 22.77 17.49 -27.10
N GLY A 367 23.04 17.83 -25.85
CA GLY A 367 24.14 18.72 -25.50
C GLY A 367 24.88 18.26 -24.25
N GLN A 368 26.01 18.86 -23.98
CA GLN A 368 26.77 18.68 -22.76
C GLN A 368 26.36 19.75 -21.75
N GLY A 369 25.80 19.37 -20.62
CA GLY A 369 25.47 20.29 -19.54
C GLY A 369 26.70 20.71 -18.74
N VAL A 370 26.79 21.97 -18.37
CA VAL A 370 27.77 22.47 -17.39
C VAL A 370 27.04 22.79 -16.09
N GLY A 371 27.40 22.07 -15.02
CA GLY A 371 26.77 22.14 -13.71
C GLY A 371 26.25 20.78 -13.23
N ARG A 372 25.74 20.75 -12.00
CA ARG A 372 25.19 19.55 -11.38
C ARG A 372 23.67 19.69 -11.27
N GLY A 373 22.93 18.69 -11.73
CA GLY A 373 21.48 18.64 -11.58
C GLY A 373 20.74 18.58 -12.90
N SER A 374 19.41 18.57 -12.81
CA SER A 374 18.46 18.57 -13.91
C SER A 374 17.58 19.82 -13.79
N VAL A 375 17.38 20.52 -14.89
CA VAL A 375 16.58 21.75 -14.96
C VAL A 375 15.57 21.62 -16.09
N VAL A 376 14.37 22.12 -15.88
CA VAL A 376 13.32 22.27 -16.89
C VAL A 376 13.03 23.76 -17.05
N GLY A 377 13.08 24.25 -18.28
CA GLY A 377 12.82 25.65 -18.57
C GLY A 377 12.63 25.89 -20.07
N HIS A 378 12.27 27.12 -20.44
CA HIS A 378 12.16 27.47 -21.85
C HIS A 378 13.54 27.59 -22.50
N ALA A 379 13.75 26.89 -23.59
CA ALA A 379 15.01 26.98 -24.34
C ALA A 379 15.14 28.34 -25.04
N ILE A 380 16.33 28.95 -24.92
CA ILE A 380 16.75 30.09 -25.69
C ILE A 380 18.08 29.78 -26.38
N VAL A 381 18.11 29.86 -27.69
CA VAL A 381 19.32 29.67 -28.47
C VAL A 381 20.07 30.99 -28.58
N ALA A 382 21.37 30.96 -28.27
CA ALA A 382 22.24 32.15 -28.37
C ALA A 382 23.62 31.70 -28.83
N ASP A 383 24.15 32.35 -29.83
CA ASP A 383 25.51 32.12 -30.32
C ASP A 383 26.54 33.03 -29.63
N SER A 384 26.06 34.11 -28.98
CA SER A 384 26.91 35.07 -28.27
C SER A 384 26.18 35.72 -27.10
N ALA A 385 26.93 36.39 -26.20
CA ALA A 385 26.35 37.13 -25.08
C ALA A 385 25.42 38.31 -25.55
N SER A 386 25.68 38.89 -26.69
CA SER A 386 24.87 39.97 -27.28
C SER A 386 23.45 39.48 -27.64
N ASP A 387 23.27 38.20 -27.94
CA ASP A 387 21.94 37.64 -28.24
C ASP A 387 21.04 37.54 -27.00
N LEU A 388 21.61 37.65 -25.82
CA LEU A 388 20.95 37.57 -24.52
C LEU A 388 20.72 38.93 -23.88
N GLU A 389 21.39 40.01 -24.38
CA GLU A 389 21.23 41.36 -23.83
C GLU A 389 19.78 41.84 -23.87
N GLY A 390 19.30 42.38 -22.75
CA GLY A 390 17.95 42.90 -22.59
C GLY A 390 16.83 41.87 -22.55
N LYS A 391 17.13 40.56 -22.56
CA LYS A 391 16.14 39.51 -22.42
C LYS A 391 16.00 39.06 -20.96
N ASP A 392 14.77 38.75 -20.55
CA ASP A 392 14.53 38.09 -19.29
C ASP A 392 14.95 36.62 -19.41
N LEU A 393 15.98 36.26 -18.65
CA LEU A 393 16.56 34.94 -18.61
C LEU A 393 16.05 34.08 -17.43
N SER A 394 15.10 34.59 -16.65
CA SER A 394 14.46 33.81 -15.58
C SER A 394 13.79 32.59 -16.17
N ASP A 395 14.04 31.43 -15.58
CA ASP A 395 13.50 30.14 -16.04
C ASP A 395 13.86 29.74 -17.48
N LYS A 396 14.97 30.30 -18.05
CA LYS A 396 15.46 29.94 -19.37
C LYS A 396 16.63 28.96 -19.29
N VAL A 397 16.68 28.05 -20.26
CA VAL A 397 17.82 27.17 -20.54
C VAL A 397 18.53 27.72 -21.77
N ILE A 398 19.76 28.22 -21.61
CA ILE A 398 20.54 28.77 -22.72
C ILE A 398 21.18 27.61 -23.47
N ILE A 399 20.95 27.56 -24.77
CA ILE A 399 21.54 26.62 -25.71
C ILE A 399 22.52 27.39 -26.58
N THR A 400 23.78 26.99 -26.58
CA THR A 400 24.83 27.64 -27.35
C THR A 400 25.79 26.64 -27.95
N ASN A 401 26.45 26.97 -29.07
CA ASN A 401 27.45 26.12 -29.71
C ASN A 401 28.78 26.08 -28.94
N SER A 402 29.09 27.14 -28.18
CA SER A 402 30.30 27.21 -27.35
C SER A 402 30.08 28.17 -26.19
N VAL A 403 30.76 27.92 -25.08
CA VAL A 403 30.81 28.86 -23.98
C VAL A 403 32.17 29.55 -23.99
N ASP A 404 32.12 30.86 -24.09
CA ASP A 404 33.26 31.70 -23.95
C ASP A 404 33.20 32.56 -22.67
N GLU A 405 34.26 33.30 -22.40
CA GLU A 405 34.33 34.18 -21.22
C GLU A 405 33.27 35.29 -21.18
N THR A 406 32.58 35.58 -22.30
CA THR A 406 31.55 36.62 -22.38
C THR A 406 30.17 36.08 -22.00
N LEU A 407 29.89 34.81 -22.25
CA LEU A 407 28.63 34.16 -21.90
C LEU A 407 28.52 33.82 -20.40
N VAL A 408 29.65 33.47 -19.76
CA VAL A 408 29.72 33.11 -18.34
C VAL A 408 29.17 34.23 -17.42
N PRO A 409 29.60 35.48 -17.53
CA PRO A 409 29.05 36.56 -16.68
C PRO A 409 27.55 36.80 -16.85
N VAL A 410 27.04 36.72 -18.09
CA VAL A 410 25.61 36.87 -18.37
C VAL A 410 24.78 35.80 -17.69
N SER A 411 25.27 34.58 -17.68
CA SER A 411 24.60 33.46 -16.99
C SER A 411 24.56 33.64 -15.47
N TYR A 412 25.63 34.19 -14.86
CA TYR A 412 25.71 34.39 -13.41
C TYR A 412 24.96 35.63 -12.92
N THR A 413 24.79 36.66 -13.72
CA THR A 413 24.10 37.87 -13.31
C THR A 413 22.58 37.82 -13.41
N HIS A 414 22.04 36.89 -14.23
CA HIS A 414 20.61 36.70 -14.46
C HIS A 414 20.02 35.41 -13.95
N LEU A 415 20.88 34.46 -13.50
CA LEU A 415 20.47 33.19 -12.93
C LEU A 415 20.64 33.21 -11.41
N ARG A 416 19.64 32.76 -10.67
CA ARG A 416 19.77 32.50 -9.23
C ARG A 416 20.75 31.32 -9.04
N ALA A 417 21.43 31.27 -7.89
CA ALA A 417 22.57 30.39 -7.55
C ALA A 417 22.38 28.86 -7.75
N HIS A 418 21.29 28.41 -8.36
CA HIS A 418 20.97 26.99 -8.61
C HIS A 418 20.66 26.65 -10.07
N GLU A 419 20.83 27.57 -11.01
CA GLU A 419 20.48 27.36 -12.41
C GLU A 419 21.72 27.04 -13.24
N THR A 420 21.58 26.04 -14.10
CA THR A 420 22.70 25.45 -14.84
C THR A 420 22.63 25.80 -16.31
N LEU A 421 23.76 26.29 -16.87
CA LEU A 421 23.97 26.39 -18.30
C LEU A 421 24.07 25.00 -18.93
N ARG A 422 23.36 24.77 -20.02
CA ARG A 422 23.47 23.56 -20.84
C ARG A 422 23.90 23.97 -22.25
N TYR A 423 24.79 23.19 -22.84
CA TYR A 423 25.35 23.41 -24.16
C TYR A 423 24.96 22.30 -25.13
N LEU A 424 24.81 22.63 -26.37
CA LEU A 424 24.69 21.69 -27.49
C LEU A 424 26.07 21.27 -28.00
#